data_fa57b8a7b7b5205aaa6ebf14aa3acb70
#
_entry.id   fa57b8a7b7b5205aaa6ebf14aa3acb70
#
_cell.length_a   1.000
_cell.length_b   1.000
_cell.length_c   1.000
_cell.angle_alpha   90.00
_cell.angle_beta   90.00
_cell.angle_gamma   90.00
#
_symmetry.space_group_name_H-M   'P 1'
#
loop_
_entity.id
_entity.type
_entity.pdbx_description
1 polymer ?
#
loop_
_entity_poly.entity_id
_entity_poly.type
_entity_poly.pdbx_seq_one_letter_code
_entity_poly.pdbx_strand_id
1 'polypeptide(L)'
;EVARVHADWFARYEELYRQRTADIIREGQRVGEGALEKAGEGCLELRAELEQVMRDQGIDIWICPSAIGPAPEGLETTGDPVMNLPWTHAGLPALSLPGGQAENGMPVGLQCIGRYMGDERLLHWGEGLGSDLYRNSPSGSRAK
;
A
#
# COMPACT_ATOMS: atom_id res chain seq x y z
N GLU A 1 2.21 17.18 -0.77
CA GLU A 1 0.77 17.12 -1.15
C GLU A 1 -0.15 17.38 0.05
N VAL A 2 -0.10 16.58 1.12
CA VAL A 2 -1.02 16.70 2.28
C VAL A 2 -1.07 18.12 2.85
N ALA A 3 0.07 18.82 2.95
CA ALA A 3 0.13 20.19 3.42
C ALA A 3 -0.62 21.17 2.52
N ARG A 4 -0.68 20.94 1.22
CA ARG A 4 -1.46 21.75 0.27
C ARG A 4 -2.96 21.50 0.40
N VAL A 5 -3.35 20.23 0.47
CA VAL A 5 -4.76 19.84 0.61
C VAL A 5 -5.35 20.36 1.92
N HIS A 6 -4.58 20.35 2.99
CA HIS A 6 -5.01 20.78 4.32
C HIS A 6 -4.73 22.25 4.65
N ALA A 7 -4.18 23.06 3.73
CA ALA A 7 -3.68 24.40 4.01
C ALA A 7 -4.71 25.29 4.76
N ASP A 8 -5.92 25.42 4.21
CA ASP A 8 -6.97 26.28 4.77
C ASP A 8 -7.52 25.74 6.09
N TRP A 9 -7.70 24.43 6.18
CA TRP A 9 -8.20 23.79 7.40
C TRP A 9 -7.16 23.82 8.51
N PHE A 10 -5.91 23.58 8.18
CA PHE A 10 -4.82 23.60 9.13
C PHE A 10 -4.59 25.00 9.70
N ALA A 11 -4.68 26.04 8.86
CA ALA A 11 -4.58 27.44 9.32
C ALA A 11 -5.70 27.85 10.29
N ARG A 12 -6.88 27.21 10.22
CA ARG A 12 -8.05 27.57 11.06
C ARG A 12 -8.25 26.66 12.26
N TYR A 13 -7.80 25.42 12.19
CA TYR A 13 -8.17 24.34 13.11
C TYR A 13 -6.98 23.47 13.47
N GLU A 14 -5.76 24.02 13.52
CA GLU A 14 -4.53 23.27 13.82
C GLU A 14 -4.64 22.49 15.14
N GLU A 15 -5.27 23.08 16.16
CA GLU A 15 -5.46 22.49 17.48
C GLU A 15 -6.35 21.25 17.50
N LEU A 16 -7.15 21.01 16.45
CA LEU A 16 -8.00 19.84 16.31
C LEU A 16 -7.29 18.65 15.65
N TYR A 17 -6.11 18.91 15.08
CA TYR A 17 -5.32 17.84 14.49
C TYR A 17 -4.58 17.02 15.55
N ARG A 18 -4.53 15.70 15.36
CA ARG A 18 -3.62 14.88 16.16
C ARG A 18 -2.18 15.30 15.92
N GLN A 19 -1.36 15.32 16.98
CA GLN A 19 0.02 15.82 16.94
C GLN A 19 0.82 15.26 15.75
N ARG A 20 0.79 13.94 15.56
CA ARG A 20 1.49 13.27 14.44
C ARG A 20 1.06 13.80 13.06
N THR A 21 -0.23 14.05 12.86
CA THR A 21 -0.75 14.60 11.59
C THR A 21 -0.34 16.06 11.42
N ALA A 22 -0.40 16.85 12.49
CA ALA A 22 0.06 18.24 12.48
C ALA A 22 1.55 18.33 12.11
N ASP A 23 2.38 17.46 12.66
CA ASP A 23 3.82 17.45 12.38
C ASP A 23 4.12 17.11 10.91
N ILE A 24 3.41 16.14 10.32
CA ILE A 24 3.51 15.81 8.88
C ILE A 24 3.11 17.02 8.01
N ILE A 25 2.04 17.74 8.39
CA ILE A 25 1.60 18.94 7.65
C ILE A 25 2.66 20.04 7.75
N ARG A 26 3.19 20.31 8.95
CA ARG A 26 4.24 21.33 9.16
C ARG A 26 5.52 20.99 8.39
N GLU A 27 5.91 19.70 8.37
CA GLU A 27 7.02 19.23 7.57
C GLU A 27 6.77 19.43 6.07
N GLY A 28 5.58 19.06 5.60
CA GLY A 28 5.15 19.27 4.22
C GLY A 28 5.12 20.74 3.79
N GLN A 29 4.83 21.69 4.71
CA GLN A 29 4.89 23.14 4.44
C GLN A 29 6.31 23.66 4.18
N ARG A 30 7.34 22.93 4.61
CA ARG A 30 8.75 23.27 4.37
C ARG A 30 9.28 22.75 3.05
N VAL A 31 8.52 21.87 2.38
CA VAL A 31 8.90 21.30 1.09
C VAL A 31 8.67 22.32 -0.02
N GLY A 32 9.70 22.67 -0.75
CA GLY A 32 9.63 23.60 -1.88
C GLY A 32 8.86 23.00 -3.07
N GLU A 33 8.31 23.87 -3.91
CA GLU A 33 7.52 23.46 -5.08
C GLU A 33 8.30 22.58 -6.06
N GLY A 34 9.53 22.92 -6.37
CA GLY A 34 10.38 22.11 -7.26
C GLY A 34 10.66 20.69 -6.74
N ALA A 35 10.70 20.48 -5.42
CA ALA A 35 10.83 19.15 -4.84
C ALA A 35 9.55 18.32 -5.00
N LEU A 36 8.39 18.96 -4.92
CA LEU A 36 7.09 18.30 -5.14
C LEU A 36 6.89 17.92 -6.61
N GLU A 37 7.25 18.81 -7.55
CA GLU A 37 7.21 18.53 -8.99
C GLU A 37 8.11 17.35 -9.34
N LYS A 38 9.38 17.38 -8.87
CA LYS A 38 10.33 16.28 -9.08
C LYS A 38 9.83 14.95 -8.48
N ALA A 39 9.18 14.99 -7.32
CA ALA A 39 8.58 13.79 -6.74
C ALA A 39 7.42 13.26 -7.61
N GLY A 40 6.63 14.15 -8.21
CA GLY A 40 5.58 13.78 -9.17
C GLY A 40 6.13 13.13 -10.45
N GLU A 41 7.23 13.67 -10.99
CA GLU A 41 7.95 13.05 -12.12
C GLU A 41 8.44 11.64 -11.75
N GLY A 42 9.06 11.49 -10.58
CA GLY A 42 9.51 10.19 -10.08
C GLY A 42 8.40 9.14 -9.93
N CYS A 43 7.15 9.56 -9.67
CA CYS A 43 6.00 8.65 -9.69
C CYS A 43 5.77 8.06 -11.10
N LEU A 44 5.87 8.89 -12.13
CA LEU A 44 5.68 8.47 -13.52
C LEU A 44 6.84 7.60 -14.01
N GLU A 45 8.06 7.97 -13.65
CA GLU A 45 9.27 7.20 -13.98
C GLU A 45 9.22 5.81 -13.37
N LEU A 46 8.98 5.69 -12.06
CA LEU A 46 8.89 4.40 -11.38
C LEU A 46 7.77 3.53 -11.97
N ARG A 47 6.61 4.11 -12.28
CA ARG A 47 5.52 3.40 -12.95
C ARG A 47 5.97 2.83 -14.28
N ALA A 48 6.60 3.66 -15.12
CA ALA A 48 7.06 3.26 -16.45
C ALA A 48 8.10 2.13 -16.38
N GLU A 49 9.04 2.21 -15.44
CA GLU A 49 10.05 1.17 -15.19
C GLU A 49 9.41 -0.15 -14.76
N LEU A 50 8.52 -0.13 -13.75
CA LEU A 50 7.83 -1.32 -13.28
C LEU A 50 7.00 -1.98 -14.38
N GLU A 51 6.27 -1.20 -15.16
CA GLU A 51 5.51 -1.72 -16.28
C GLU A 51 6.39 -2.27 -17.40
N GLN A 52 7.55 -1.65 -17.67
CA GLN A 52 8.50 -2.17 -18.62
C GLN A 52 9.04 -3.52 -18.20
N VAL A 53 9.44 -3.67 -16.92
CA VAL A 53 9.90 -4.95 -16.37
C VAL A 53 8.81 -6.02 -16.48
N MET A 54 7.56 -5.67 -16.17
CA MET A 54 6.43 -6.60 -16.30
C MET A 54 6.25 -7.08 -17.74
N ARG A 55 6.38 -6.18 -18.72
CA ARG A 55 6.29 -6.53 -20.15
C ARG A 55 7.43 -7.44 -20.57
N ASP A 56 8.67 -7.05 -20.26
CA ASP A 56 9.88 -7.74 -20.73
C ASP A 56 10.05 -9.12 -20.13
N GLN A 57 9.63 -9.30 -18.89
CA GLN A 57 9.73 -10.56 -18.15
C GLN A 57 8.46 -11.42 -18.18
N GLY A 58 7.39 -10.96 -18.83
CA GLY A 58 6.11 -11.66 -18.88
C GLY A 58 5.44 -11.79 -17.50
N ILE A 59 5.61 -10.77 -16.64
CA ILE A 59 5.03 -10.75 -15.30
C ILE A 59 3.60 -10.22 -15.38
N ASP A 60 2.64 -10.97 -14.87
CA ASP A 60 1.23 -10.56 -14.79
C ASP A 60 0.93 -9.76 -13.51
N ILE A 61 1.47 -10.19 -12.39
CA ILE A 61 1.33 -9.54 -11.07
C ILE A 61 2.63 -9.62 -10.29
N TRP A 62 2.90 -8.61 -9.46
CA TRP A 62 3.88 -8.68 -8.40
C TRP A 62 3.23 -9.22 -7.13
N ILE A 63 3.99 -9.95 -6.33
CA ILE A 63 3.55 -10.42 -5.02
C ILE A 63 4.56 -10.06 -3.95
N CYS A 64 4.07 -9.62 -2.79
CA CYS A 64 4.90 -9.35 -1.61
C CYS A 64 4.07 -9.47 -0.33
N PRO A 65 4.68 -9.49 0.85
CA PRO A 65 3.95 -9.33 2.09
C PRO A 65 3.19 -8.00 2.13
N SER A 66 1.96 -7.98 2.67
CA SER A 66 1.18 -6.73 2.81
C SER A 66 1.76 -5.77 3.87
N ALA A 67 2.56 -6.29 4.79
CA ALA A 67 3.26 -5.56 5.84
C ALA A 67 4.54 -6.29 6.23
N ILE A 68 5.44 -5.64 6.96
CA ILE A 68 6.70 -6.24 7.44
C ILE A 68 6.52 -7.31 8.52
N GLY A 69 5.30 -7.50 9.01
CA GLY A 69 4.96 -8.47 10.04
C GLY A 69 3.49 -8.39 10.43
N PRO A 70 3.08 -9.09 11.49
CA PRO A 70 1.74 -9.00 12.04
C PRO A 70 1.45 -7.59 12.59
N ALA A 71 0.17 -7.29 12.80
CA ALA A 71 -0.24 -6.02 13.39
C ALA A 71 0.48 -5.76 14.72
N PRO A 72 0.99 -4.54 14.97
CA PRO A 72 1.58 -4.17 16.25
C PRO A 72 0.56 -4.29 17.36
N GLU A 73 1.03 -4.60 18.57
CA GLU A 73 0.18 -4.60 19.75
C GLU A 73 -0.21 -3.16 20.14
N GLY A 74 -1.46 -2.98 20.60
CA GLY A 74 -1.98 -1.68 21.01
C GLY A 74 -2.61 -0.85 19.90
N LEU A 75 -2.84 0.44 20.17
CA LEU A 75 -3.53 1.38 19.28
C LEU A 75 -2.67 2.58 18.86
N GLU A 76 -1.41 2.62 19.27
CA GLU A 76 -0.53 3.78 19.05
C GLU A 76 0.01 3.86 17.62
N THR A 77 0.09 2.72 16.93
CA THR A 77 0.62 2.65 15.56
C THR A 77 -0.10 1.57 14.75
N THR A 78 -0.13 1.78 13.44
CA THR A 78 -0.61 0.79 12.46
C THR A 78 0.55 0.02 11.80
N GLY A 79 1.78 0.23 12.24
CA GLY A 79 2.98 -0.36 11.66
C GLY A 79 3.67 0.54 10.63
N ASP A 80 4.60 -0.04 9.89
CA ASP A 80 5.40 0.64 8.86
C ASP A 80 4.78 0.42 7.48
N PRO A 81 4.53 1.47 6.68
CA PRO A 81 3.95 1.38 5.33
C PRO A 81 4.96 0.97 4.25
N VAL A 82 6.20 0.65 4.57
CA VAL A 82 7.29 0.42 3.61
C VAL A 82 6.92 -0.57 2.48
N MET A 83 6.14 -1.61 2.79
CA MET A 83 5.69 -2.59 1.79
C MET A 83 4.68 -2.03 0.79
N ASN A 84 4.05 -0.90 1.10
CA ASN A 84 3.03 -0.25 0.27
C ASN A 84 3.57 0.97 -0.49
N LEU A 85 4.65 1.58 -0.02
CA LEU A 85 5.17 2.84 -0.56
C LEU A 85 5.50 2.79 -2.06
N PRO A 86 6.20 1.77 -2.61
CA PRO A 86 6.53 1.73 -4.03
C PRO A 86 5.28 1.71 -4.92
N TRP A 87 4.30 0.92 -4.54
CA TRP A 87 3.06 0.73 -5.29
C TRP A 87 2.17 1.96 -5.24
N THR A 88 2.06 2.58 -4.05
CA THR A 88 1.37 3.86 -3.87
C THR A 88 2.06 4.98 -4.66
N HIS A 89 3.39 5.05 -4.64
CA HIS A 89 4.16 6.04 -5.37
C HIS A 89 3.98 5.88 -6.89
N ALA A 90 4.04 4.65 -7.40
CA ALA A 90 3.79 4.36 -8.82
C ALA A 90 2.30 4.45 -9.21
N GLY A 91 1.38 4.50 -8.26
CA GLY A 91 -0.07 4.51 -8.48
C GLY A 91 -0.59 3.21 -9.10
N LEU A 92 0.01 2.08 -8.75
CA LEU A 92 -0.42 0.76 -9.19
C LEU A 92 -1.53 0.22 -8.31
N PRO A 93 -2.51 -0.52 -8.87
CA PRO A 93 -3.53 -1.17 -8.08
C PRO A 93 -2.93 -2.29 -7.23
N ALA A 94 -3.34 -2.36 -5.97
CA ALA A 94 -2.89 -3.36 -5.01
C ALA A 94 -4.07 -4.03 -4.31
N LEU A 95 -4.01 -5.34 -4.19
CA LEU A 95 -5.01 -6.19 -3.52
C LEU A 95 -4.31 -7.00 -2.43
N SER A 96 -4.83 -6.98 -1.21
CA SER A 96 -4.35 -7.84 -0.13
C SER A 96 -5.26 -9.05 0.04
N LEU A 97 -4.68 -10.25 -0.01
CA LEU A 97 -5.34 -11.52 0.22
C LEU A 97 -4.92 -12.09 1.58
N PRO A 98 -5.78 -12.87 2.27
CA PRO A 98 -5.38 -13.58 3.47
C PRO A 98 -4.20 -14.52 3.18
N GLY A 99 -3.03 -14.27 3.77
CA GLY A 99 -1.81 -15.05 3.57
C GLY A 99 -1.56 -16.12 4.65
N GLY A 100 -2.37 -16.14 5.71
CA GLY A 100 -2.23 -17.06 6.84
C GLY A 100 -2.21 -16.36 8.18
N GLN A 101 -1.55 -16.97 9.15
CA GLN A 101 -1.40 -16.44 10.51
C GLN A 101 0.08 -16.46 10.93
N ALA A 102 0.50 -15.42 11.63
CA ALA A 102 1.79 -15.37 12.30
C ALA A 102 1.81 -16.27 13.55
N GLU A 103 2.99 -16.48 14.15
CA GLU A 103 3.16 -17.31 15.35
C GLU A 103 2.30 -16.85 16.53
N ASN A 104 2.05 -15.56 16.65
CA ASN A 104 1.16 -14.97 17.66
C ASN A 104 -0.34 -15.06 17.33
N GLY A 105 -0.71 -15.77 16.25
CA GLY A 105 -2.10 -15.96 15.82
C GLY A 105 -2.71 -14.79 15.05
N MET A 106 -2.00 -13.67 14.89
CA MET A 106 -2.48 -12.52 14.10
C MET A 106 -2.46 -12.82 12.60
N PRO A 107 -3.47 -12.34 11.84
CA PRO A 107 -3.50 -12.55 10.40
C PRO A 107 -2.35 -11.81 9.71
N VAL A 108 -1.84 -12.42 8.64
CA VAL A 108 -0.89 -11.81 7.72
C VAL A 108 -1.46 -11.82 6.30
N GLY A 109 -1.07 -10.85 5.49
CA GLY A 109 -1.56 -10.67 4.14
C GLY A 109 -0.51 -10.95 3.07
N LEU A 110 -0.96 -11.48 1.94
CA LEU A 110 -0.25 -11.50 0.68
C LEU A 110 -0.74 -10.34 -0.17
N GLN A 111 0.14 -9.42 -0.53
CA GLN A 111 -0.18 -8.31 -1.41
C GLN A 111 0.11 -8.69 -2.87
N CYS A 112 -0.89 -8.47 -3.72
CA CYS A 112 -0.82 -8.64 -5.17
C CYS A 112 -0.92 -7.27 -5.82
N ILE A 113 -0.02 -6.96 -6.75
CA ILE A 113 0.04 -5.67 -7.42
C ILE A 113 -0.09 -5.88 -8.92
N GLY A 114 -1.06 -5.19 -9.52
CA GLY A 114 -1.33 -5.23 -10.96
C GLY A 114 -0.67 -4.10 -11.74
N ARG A 115 -0.86 -4.11 -13.06
CA ARG A 115 -0.46 -3.02 -13.95
C ARG A 115 -1.31 -1.79 -13.70
N TYR A 116 -0.79 -0.63 -14.05
CA TYR A 116 -1.54 0.63 -13.95
C TYR A 116 -2.89 0.54 -14.69
N MET A 117 -3.96 0.98 -14.04
CA MET A 117 -5.35 0.87 -14.51
C MET A 117 -5.82 -0.57 -14.81
N GLY A 118 -5.12 -1.56 -14.26
CA GLY A 118 -5.42 -2.99 -14.43
C GLY A 118 -6.24 -3.60 -13.29
N ASP A 119 -7.09 -2.81 -12.62
CA ASP A 119 -7.83 -3.19 -11.41
C ASP A 119 -8.70 -4.44 -11.62
N GLU A 120 -9.49 -4.47 -12.68
CA GLU A 120 -10.37 -5.60 -13.01
C GLU A 120 -9.58 -6.91 -13.21
N ARG A 121 -8.44 -6.81 -13.91
CA ARG A 121 -7.56 -7.95 -14.12
C ARG A 121 -6.93 -8.43 -12.82
N LEU A 122 -6.50 -7.50 -11.96
CA LEU A 122 -5.98 -7.82 -10.65
C LEU A 122 -7.01 -8.51 -9.77
N LEU A 123 -8.27 -8.04 -9.77
CA LEU A 123 -9.37 -8.67 -9.04
C LEU A 123 -9.64 -10.09 -9.54
N HIS A 124 -9.62 -10.31 -10.85
CA HIS A 124 -9.77 -11.64 -11.43
C HIS A 124 -8.66 -12.60 -10.99
N TRP A 125 -7.40 -12.17 -11.02
CA TRP A 125 -6.28 -12.95 -10.47
C TRP A 125 -6.43 -13.20 -8.97
N GLY A 126 -6.87 -12.18 -8.23
CA GLY A 126 -7.09 -12.25 -6.79
C GLY A 126 -8.17 -13.26 -6.39
N GLU A 127 -9.23 -13.41 -7.18
CA GLU A 127 -10.28 -14.41 -6.96
C GLU A 127 -9.70 -15.84 -7.05
N GLY A 128 -8.90 -16.12 -8.09
CA GLY A 128 -8.25 -17.42 -8.26
C GLY A 128 -7.27 -17.73 -7.15
N LEU A 129 -6.33 -16.82 -6.89
CA LEU A 129 -5.32 -16.96 -5.84
C LEU A 129 -5.93 -17.06 -4.45
N GLY A 130 -6.94 -16.24 -4.14
CA GLY A 130 -7.63 -16.27 -2.85
C GLY A 130 -8.33 -17.60 -2.60
N SER A 131 -8.94 -18.18 -3.63
CA SER A 131 -9.57 -19.49 -3.57
C SER A 131 -8.56 -20.61 -3.30
N ASP A 132 -7.38 -20.53 -3.89
CA ASP A 132 -6.31 -21.52 -3.69
C ASP A 132 -5.66 -21.38 -2.31
N LEU A 133 -5.40 -20.16 -1.85
CA LEU A 133 -4.90 -19.89 -0.50
C LEU A 133 -5.86 -20.38 0.57
N TYR A 134 -7.17 -20.14 0.39
CA TYR A 134 -8.19 -20.61 1.34
C TYR A 134 -8.25 -22.14 1.40
N ARG A 135 -8.24 -22.83 0.26
CA ARG A 135 -8.26 -24.31 0.20
C ARG A 135 -7.05 -24.94 0.87
N ASN A 136 -5.88 -24.32 0.78
CA ASN A 136 -4.62 -24.84 1.32
C ASN A 136 -4.33 -24.32 2.74
N SER A 137 -5.20 -23.48 3.31
CA SER A 137 -5.05 -22.97 4.68
C SER A 137 -5.44 -24.06 5.70
N PRO A 138 -4.73 -24.19 6.83
CA PRO A 138 -5.10 -25.10 7.93
C PRO A 138 -6.51 -24.89 8.48
N SER A 139 -7.06 -23.68 8.34
CA SER A 139 -8.42 -23.31 8.72
C SER A 139 -9.49 -23.69 7.68
N GLY A 140 -9.15 -23.74 6.40
CA GLY A 140 -10.08 -24.15 5.32
C GLY A 140 -10.42 -25.64 5.34
N SER A 141 -9.58 -26.46 5.95
CA SER A 141 -9.79 -27.91 6.10
C SER A 141 -10.84 -28.30 7.16
N ARG A 142 -11.34 -27.36 7.97
CA ARG A 142 -12.32 -27.63 9.06
C ARG A 142 -13.78 -27.35 8.71
N ALA A 143 -14.07 -26.91 7.50
CA ALA A 143 -15.45 -26.68 7.03
C ALA A 143 -15.90 -27.87 6.15
N LYS A 144 -16.14 -29.02 6.76
CA LYS A 144 -16.94 -30.12 6.20
C LYS A 144 -17.98 -30.53 7.21
#